data_049d285be048b31bbd94ce14119fb933
#
_entry.id   049d285be048b31bbd94ce14119fb933
#
_cell.length_a   1.000
_cell.length_b   1.000
_cell.length_c   1.000
_cell.angle_alpha   90.00
_cell.angle_beta   90.00
_cell.angle_gamma   90.00
#
_symmetry.space_group_name_H-M   'P 1'
#
loop_
_entity.id
_entity.type
_entity.pdbx_description
1 polymer ?
#
loop_
_entity_poly.entity_id
_entity_poly.type
_entity_poly.pdbx_seq_one_letter_code
_entity_poly.pdbx_strand_id
1 'polypeptide(L)'
;MITPELNKYKHLIFLDVDGVLNCQLFYTERYKHLTQYNGIPFYKTVKKYLRKLVKSNELSRLDYYKSEMCPMRMQLLNELCEETNSAVVLSASMRAQYTPEELQIIFNHCGATFTIIDKTIHCKERIRGVEIHEWLRENCINWFGVHAHDFYRYAIIDDDSDMLLWQQYNFFQTDNYSGLTPTTTYKIKRFFTHKTF
;
A
#
# COMPACT_ATOMS: atom_id res chain seq x y z
N MET A 1 15.54 -10.93 -14.21
CA MET A 1 16.50 -11.49 -13.22
C MET A 1 16.58 -10.49 -12.09
N ILE A 2 15.94 -10.81 -10.96
CA ILE A 2 15.90 -9.95 -9.76
C ILE A 2 17.19 -10.23 -8.98
N THR A 3 17.87 -9.16 -8.58
CA THR A 3 19.23 -9.19 -8.04
C THR A 3 19.30 -9.76 -6.62
N PRO A 4 20.48 -10.29 -6.19
CA PRO A 4 20.71 -10.91 -4.87
C PRO A 4 20.49 -10.00 -3.66
N GLU A 5 20.20 -8.71 -3.85
CA GLU A 5 20.07 -7.72 -2.78
C GLU A 5 18.79 -7.82 -1.93
N LEU A 6 17.85 -8.67 -2.30
CA LEU A 6 16.54 -8.72 -1.63
C LEU A 6 16.54 -9.53 -0.33
N ASN A 7 17.53 -10.40 -0.12
CA ASN A 7 17.75 -11.09 1.15
C ASN A 7 18.07 -10.16 2.34
N LYS A 8 18.24 -8.87 2.08
CA LYS A 8 18.45 -7.87 3.15
C LYS A 8 17.17 -7.56 3.94
N TYR A 9 16.00 -7.81 3.37
CA TYR A 9 14.72 -7.57 4.06
C TYR A 9 14.26 -8.81 4.81
N LYS A 10 13.77 -8.62 6.03
CA LYS A 10 13.25 -9.71 6.88
C LYS A 10 11.77 -10.00 6.61
N HIS A 11 11.02 -8.98 6.22
CA HIS A 11 9.57 -9.05 6.08
C HIS A 11 9.09 -8.36 4.79
N LEU A 12 7.87 -8.70 4.36
CA LEU A 12 7.17 -8.05 3.27
C LEU A 12 5.89 -7.38 3.76
N ILE A 13 5.56 -6.26 3.14
CA ILE A 13 4.27 -5.60 3.32
C ILE A 13 3.59 -5.50 1.95
N PHE A 14 2.47 -6.21 1.76
CA PHE A 14 1.56 -5.98 0.65
C PHE A 14 0.71 -4.78 0.98
N LEU A 15 0.81 -3.74 0.17
CA LEU A 15 0.27 -2.43 0.46
C LEU A 15 -0.79 -2.02 -0.54
N ASP A 16 -2.01 -1.74 -0.05
CA ASP A 16 -2.97 -0.91 -0.76
C ASP A 16 -2.76 0.58 -0.43
N VAL A 17 -3.34 1.46 -1.20
CA VAL A 17 -3.19 2.92 -1.08
C VAL A 17 -4.50 3.60 -0.69
N ASP A 18 -5.58 3.29 -1.40
CA ASP A 18 -6.90 3.86 -1.12
C ASP A 18 -7.43 3.25 0.19
N GLY A 19 -7.85 4.10 1.13
CA GLY A 19 -8.27 3.64 2.46
C GLY A 19 -7.11 3.24 3.40
N VAL A 20 -5.85 3.35 2.96
CA VAL A 20 -4.64 3.08 3.76
C VAL A 20 -3.80 4.34 3.92
N LEU A 21 -3.15 4.81 2.85
CA LEU A 21 -2.33 6.01 2.85
C LEU A 21 -3.14 7.28 2.55
N ASN A 22 -4.26 7.13 1.90
CA ASN A 22 -5.29 8.17 1.80
C ASN A 22 -6.57 7.66 2.49
N CYS A 23 -7.37 8.55 3.03
CA CYS A 23 -8.60 8.20 3.74
C CYS A 23 -9.56 9.37 3.76
N GLN A 24 -10.82 9.11 4.14
CA GLN A 24 -11.85 10.15 4.15
C GLN A 24 -11.51 11.30 5.09
N LEU A 25 -10.97 11.02 6.27
CA LEU A 25 -10.55 12.04 7.24
C LEU A 25 -9.52 13.00 6.62
N PHE A 26 -8.47 12.45 5.99
CA PHE A 26 -7.45 13.26 5.32
C PHE A 26 -8.03 14.17 4.24
N TYR A 27 -8.92 13.65 3.39
CA TYR A 27 -9.56 14.46 2.37
C TYR A 27 -10.45 15.53 2.97
N THR A 28 -11.20 15.21 4.02
CA THR A 28 -12.11 16.15 4.69
C THR A 28 -11.33 17.32 5.32
N GLU A 29 -10.21 17.03 5.96
CA GLU A 29 -9.37 18.06 6.60
C GLU A 29 -8.64 18.93 5.58
N ARG A 30 -8.01 18.30 4.59
CA ARG A 30 -7.18 19.00 3.60
C ARG A 30 -7.99 19.81 2.60
N TYR A 31 -9.15 19.32 2.19
CA TYR A 31 -9.98 19.89 1.12
C TYR A 31 -11.32 20.41 1.62
N LYS A 32 -11.39 20.83 2.89
CA LYS A 32 -12.60 21.38 3.52
C LYS A 32 -13.24 22.59 2.79
N HIS A 33 -12.48 23.25 1.92
CA HIS A 33 -12.98 24.35 1.08
C HIS A 33 -13.80 23.84 -0.12
N LEU A 34 -13.73 22.54 -0.45
CA LEU A 34 -14.58 21.96 -1.48
C LEU A 34 -15.91 21.54 -0.87
N THR A 35 -17.00 21.98 -1.48
CA THR A 35 -18.36 21.58 -1.06
C THR A 35 -18.67 20.16 -1.53
N GLN A 36 -19.38 19.40 -0.69
CA GLN A 36 -19.93 18.11 -1.11
C GLN A 36 -20.97 18.31 -2.21
N TYR A 37 -20.82 17.56 -3.30
CA TYR A 37 -21.81 17.56 -4.38
C TYR A 37 -22.83 16.42 -4.14
N ASN A 38 -24.11 16.79 -3.96
CA ASN A 38 -25.32 15.95 -4.04
C ASN A 38 -25.11 14.44 -4.03
N GLY A 39 -24.90 13.83 -2.86
CA GLY A 39 -24.81 12.37 -2.67
C GLY A 39 -23.52 11.69 -3.15
N ILE A 40 -22.57 12.43 -3.73
CA ILE A 40 -21.28 11.89 -4.12
C ILE A 40 -20.36 11.89 -2.90
N PRO A 41 -19.72 10.77 -2.52
CA PRO A 41 -18.72 10.74 -1.46
C PRO A 41 -17.65 11.82 -1.65
N PHE A 42 -17.32 12.53 -0.59
CA PHE A 42 -16.44 13.70 -0.65
C PHE A 42 -15.07 13.40 -1.29
N TYR A 43 -14.48 12.24 -0.99
CA TYR A 43 -13.21 11.83 -1.61
C TYR A 43 -13.30 11.72 -3.14
N LYS A 44 -14.43 11.28 -3.71
CA LYS A 44 -14.63 11.24 -5.17
C LYS A 44 -14.68 12.64 -5.76
N THR A 45 -15.25 13.59 -5.03
CA THR A 45 -15.25 15.02 -5.41
C THR A 45 -13.85 15.58 -5.44
N VAL A 46 -13.03 15.30 -4.41
CA VAL A 46 -11.62 15.71 -4.35
C VAL A 46 -10.83 15.10 -5.49
N LYS A 47 -10.91 13.78 -5.71
CA LYS A 47 -10.22 13.10 -6.83
C LYS A 47 -10.62 13.69 -8.19
N LYS A 48 -11.89 14.02 -8.38
CA LYS A 48 -12.36 14.67 -9.61
C LYS A 48 -11.76 16.06 -9.79
N TYR A 49 -11.71 16.86 -8.72
CA TYR A 49 -11.09 18.18 -8.71
C TYR A 49 -9.59 18.10 -9.07
N LEU A 50 -8.82 17.26 -8.38
CA LEU A 50 -7.39 17.10 -8.64
C LEU A 50 -7.10 16.63 -10.07
N ARG A 51 -7.88 15.69 -10.60
CA ARG A 51 -7.76 15.24 -12.00
C ARG A 51 -8.05 16.35 -13.00
N LYS A 52 -8.94 17.30 -12.67
CA LYS A 52 -9.19 18.48 -13.51
C LYS A 52 -7.94 19.37 -13.56
N LEU A 53 -7.28 19.61 -12.42
CA LEU A 53 -6.05 20.40 -12.35
C LEU A 53 -4.91 19.76 -13.15
N VAL A 54 -4.79 18.41 -13.12
CA VAL A 54 -3.81 17.72 -13.96
C VAL A 54 -4.11 17.91 -15.45
N LYS A 55 -5.38 17.85 -15.86
CA LYS A 55 -5.78 18.04 -17.26
C LYS A 55 -5.54 19.47 -17.77
N SER A 56 -5.64 20.48 -16.88
CA SER A 56 -5.37 21.87 -17.20
C SER A 56 -3.90 22.26 -17.06
N ASN A 57 -3.01 21.31 -16.76
CA ASN A 57 -1.59 21.53 -16.46
C ASN A 57 -1.30 22.44 -15.25
N GLU A 58 -2.30 22.68 -14.39
CA GLU A 58 -2.13 23.40 -13.11
C GLU A 58 -1.51 22.55 -12.01
N LEU A 59 -1.52 21.23 -12.20
CA LEU A 59 -0.96 20.25 -11.25
C LEU A 59 -0.17 19.17 -12.02
N SER A 60 1.07 18.93 -11.63
CA SER A 60 1.84 17.83 -12.20
C SER A 60 1.26 16.45 -11.76
N ARG A 61 1.56 15.39 -12.52
CA ARG A 61 1.13 14.03 -12.15
C ARG A 61 1.74 13.58 -10.83
N LEU A 62 2.98 13.96 -10.53
CA LEU A 62 3.62 13.64 -9.26
C LEU A 62 2.97 14.38 -8.09
N ASP A 63 2.68 15.68 -8.27
CA ASP A 63 2.00 16.47 -7.24
C ASP A 63 0.55 16.03 -7.04
N TYR A 64 -0.09 15.47 -8.07
CA TYR A 64 -1.39 14.81 -7.92
C TYR A 64 -1.31 13.69 -6.88
N TYR A 65 -0.35 12.75 -7.01
CA TYR A 65 -0.19 11.68 -6.02
C TYR A 65 0.18 12.19 -4.64
N LYS A 66 1.09 13.18 -4.56
CA LYS A 66 1.43 13.85 -3.30
C LYS A 66 0.22 14.51 -2.64
N SER A 67 -0.71 15.02 -3.44
CA SER A 67 -1.95 15.63 -2.97
C SER A 67 -2.98 14.59 -2.47
N GLU A 68 -2.91 13.36 -2.95
CA GLU A 68 -3.80 12.27 -2.52
C GLU A 68 -3.27 11.51 -1.29
N MET A 69 -1.95 11.45 -1.07
CA MET A 69 -1.37 10.67 0.04
C MET A 69 -1.19 11.52 1.30
N CYS A 70 -1.60 10.97 2.43
CA CYS A 70 -1.49 11.61 3.74
C CYS A 70 -0.07 11.52 4.28
N PRO A 71 0.63 12.65 4.53
CA PRO A 71 2.01 12.63 5.04
C PRO A 71 2.17 11.88 6.35
N MET A 72 1.20 12.01 7.28
CA MET A 72 1.25 11.33 8.58
C MET A 72 1.20 9.80 8.41
N ARG A 73 0.37 9.29 7.50
CA ARG A 73 0.26 7.84 7.24
C ARG A 73 1.46 7.32 6.48
N MET A 74 2.03 8.13 5.60
CA MET A 74 3.30 7.84 4.95
C MET A 74 4.43 7.70 5.97
N GLN A 75 4.49 8.60 6.96
CA GLN A 75 5.48 8.52 8.03
C GLN A 75 5.30 7.26 8.88
N LEU A 76 4.07 6.92 9.28
CA LEU A 76 3.78 5.67 10.01
C LEU A 76 4.24 4.42 9.25
N LEU A 77 4.09 4.41 7.93
CA LEU A 77 4.57 3.30 7.11
C LEU A 77 6.08 3.28 6.98
N ASN A 78 6.73 4.44 6.84
CA ASN A 78 8.19 4.57 6.85
C ASN A 78 8.79 3.97 8.13
N GLU A 79 8.28 4.40 9.30
CA GLU A 79 8.71 3.90 10.61
C GLU A 79 8.46 2.40 10.75
N LEU A 80 7.32 1.91 10.29
CA LEU A 80 7.01 0.48 10.30
C LEU A 80 8.03 -0.31 9.47
N CYS A 81 8.29 0.11 8.24
CA CYS A 81 9.23 -0.57 7.34
C CYS A 81 10.67 -0.55 7.89
N GLU A 82 11.12 0.57 8.44
CA GLU A 82 12.44 0.72 9.05
C GLU A 82 12.61 -0.20 10.26
N GLU A 83 11.71 -0.11 11.24
CA GLU A 83 11.79 -0.87 12.49
C GLU A 83 11.65 -2.39 12.28
N THR A 84 10.89 -2.81 11.25
CA THR A 84 10.69 -4.24 10.96
C THR A 84 11.61 -4.78 9.87
N ASN A 85 12.47 -3.96 9.30
CA ASN A 85 13.28 -4.28 8.12
C ASN A 85 12.42 -4.91 7.01
N SER A 86 11.36 -4.20 6.62
CA SER A 86 10.39 -4.66 5.63
C SER A 86 10.57 -3.96 4.29
N ALA A 87 10.36 -4.69 3.20
CA ALA A 87 10.14 -4.13 1.88
C ALA A 87 8.65 -4.15 1.52
N VAL A 88 8.26 -3.31 0.57
CA VAL A 88 6.88 -3.18 0.12
C VAL A 88 6.68 -3.83 -1.25
N VAL A 89 5.61 -4.62 -1.38
CA VAL A 89 5.04 -5.06 -2.66
C VAL A 89 3.72 -4.33 -2.84
N LEU A 90 3.61 -3.53 -3.89
CA LEU A 90 2.41 -2.73 -4.09
C LEU A 90 1.27 -3.58 -4.65
N SER A 91 0.13 -3.59 -3.95
CA SER A 91 -1.10 -4.26 -4.36
C SER A 91 -2.20 -3.30 -4.83
N ALA A 92 -2.00 -1.99 -4.66
CA ALA A 92 -2.93 -0.93 -5.05
C ALA A 92 -3.23 -0.90 -6.56
N SER A 93 -4.41 -0.41 -6.92
CA SER A 93 -4.89 -0.36 -8.31
C SER A 93 -3.98 0.46 -9.25
N MET A 94 -3.24 1.44 -8.73
CA MET A 94 -2.29 2.23 -9.52
C MET A 94 -1.15 1.39 -10.12
N ARG A 95 -0.83 0.22 -9.57
CA ARG A 95 0.20 -0.71 -10.08
C ARG A 95 0.00 -1.13 -11.54
N ALA A 96 -1.22 -1.04 -12.05
CA ALA A 96 -1.54 -1.36 -13.44
C ALA A 96 -0.90 -0.40 -14.46
N GLN A 97 -0.55 0.82 -14.03
CA GLN A 97 -0.12 1.90 -14.89
C GLN A 97 1.40 2.16 -14.86
N TYR A 98 2.10 1.62 -13.87
CA TYR A 98 3.50 1.95 -13.58
C TYR A 98 4.35 0.72 -13.34
N THR A 99 5.64 0.80 -13.68
CA THR A 99 6.65 -0.19 -13.26
C THR A 99 6.99 -0.02 -11.77
N PRO A 100 7.64 -1.00 -11.12
CA PRO A 100 8.09 -0.85 -9.73
C PRO A 100 9.01 0.37 -9.53
N GLU A 101 9.88 0.68 -10.50
CA GLU A 101 10.80 1.82 -10.47
C GLU A 101 10.04 3.16 -10.54
N GLU A 102 9.05 3.25 -11.42
CA GLU A 102 8.18 4.42 -11.52
C GLU A 102 7.34 4.61 -10.25
N LEU A 103 6.85 3.51 -9.66
CA LEU A 103 6.16 3.54 -8.37
C LEU A 103 7.08 4.06 -7.27
N GLN A 104 8.34 3.59 -7.22
CA GLN A 104 9.31 4.10 -6.24
C GLN A 104 9.53 5.61 -6.37
N ILE A 105 9.63 6.12 -7.61
CA ILE A 105 9.78 7.57 -7.86
C ILE A 105 8.55 8.34 -7.35
N ILE A 106 7.34 7.86 -7.65
CA ILE A 106 6.09 8.48 -7.19
C ILE A 106 6.04 8.51 -5.66
N PHE A 107 6.32 7.38 -5.01
CA PHE A 107 6.26 7.25 -3.56
C PHE A 107 7.34 8.09 -2.86
N ASN A 108 8.56 8.15 -3.40
CA ASN A 108 9.62 9.03 -2.88
C ASN A 108 9.19 10.51 -2.94
N HIS A 109 8.54 10.93 -4.04
CA HIS A 109 7.99 12.28 -4.15
C HIS A 109 6.89 12.56 -3.11
N CYS A 110 6.16 11.51 -2.68
CA CYS A 110 5.16 11.58 -1.63
C CYS A 110 5.75 11.46 -0.20
N GLY A 111 7.07 11.31 -0.05
CA GLY A 111 7.77 11.23 1.23
C GLY A 111 8.04 9.81 1.73
N ALA A 112 7.94 8.79 0.88
CA ALA A 112 8.33 7.42 1.25
C ALA A 112 9.85 7.30 1.35
N THR A 113 10.31 6.59 2.39
CA THR A 113 11.71 6.17 2.59
C THR A 113 11.89 4.66 2.50
N PHE A 114 10.81 3.90 2.48
CA PHE A 114 10.83 2.45 2.27
C PHE A 114 11.09 2.10 0.80
N THR A 115 11.46 0.84 0.57
CA THR A 115 11.71 0.32 -0.77
C THR A 115 10.49 -0.44 -1.29
N ILE A 116 10.02 -0.07 -2.47
CA ILE A 116 9.08 -0.86 -3.27
C ILE A 116 9.91 -1.82 -4.11
N ILE A 117 9.79 -3.12 -3.83
CA ILE A 117 10.58 -4.14 -4.53
C ILE A 117 9.84 -4.72 -5.73
N ASP A 118 8.51 -4.69 -5.70
CA ASP A 118 7.67 -5.23 -6.77
C ASP A 118 6.21 -4.79 -6.60
N LYS A 119 5.36 -5.30 -7.45
CA LYS A 119 3.90 -5.13 -7.45
C LYS A 119 3.20 -6.45 -7.75
N THR A 120 2.00 -6.66 -7.20
CA THR A 120 1.20 -7.83 -7.56
C THR A 120 0.69 -7.74 -9.01
N ILE A 121 0.47 -8.89 -9.64
CA ILE A 121 -0.21 -8.97 -10.94
C ILE A 121 -1.70 -8.64 -10.79
N HIS A 122 -2.39 -8.40 -11.90
CA HIS A 122 -3.85 -8.40 -11.93
C HIS A 122 -4.35 -9.78 -12.36
N CYS A 123 -5.12 -10.43 -11.52
CA CYS A 123 -5.86 -11.63 -11.92
C CYS A 123 -7.21 -11.26 -12.55
N LYS A 124 -7.77 -12.20 -13.30
CA LYS A 124 -9.07 -12.03 -13.99
C LYS A 124 -10.20 -11.75 -12.99
N GLU A 125 -10.17 -12.41 -11.88
CA GLU A 125 -11.15 -12.35 -10.80
C GLU A 125 -11.08 -11.04 -10.00
N ARG A 126 -9.96 -10.31 -10.07
CA ARG A 126 -9.67 -9.09 -9.33
C ARG A 126 -9.83 -9.24 -7.81
N ILE A 127 -9.53 -10.42 -7.29
CA ILE A 127 -9.53 -10.73 -5.86
C ILE A 127 -8.13 -10.48 -5.32
N ARG A 128 -7.99 -9.54 -4.41
CA ARG A 128 -6.68 -9.12 -3.85
C ARG A 128 -5.92 -10.29 -3.24
N GLY A 129 -6.60 -11.12 -2.47
CA GLY A 129 -5.97 -12.29 -1.84
C GLY A 129 -5.40 -13.28 -2.86
N VAL A 130 -6.06 -13.46 -4.01
CA VAL A 130 -5.55 -14.32 -5.10
C VAL A 130 -4.30 -13.69 -5.72
N GLU A 131 -4.32 -12.38 -6.01
CA GLU A 131 -3.18 -11.66 -6.61
C GLU A 131 -1.93 -11.72 -5.71
N ILE A 132 -2.11 -11.56 -4.39
CA ILE A 132 -1.04 -11.71 -3.40
C ILE A 132 -0.54 -13.16 -3.34
N HIS A 133 -1.45 -14.15 -3.36
CA HIS A 133 -1.07 -15.57 -3.34
C HIS A 133 -0.23 -15.94 -4.55
N GLU A 134 -0.64 -15.53 -5.76
CA GLU A 134 0.11 -15.79 -6.99
C GLU A 134 1.50 -15.12 -6.93
N TRP A 135 1.58 -13.89 -6.47
CA TRP A 135 2.87 -13.22 -6.28
C TRP A 135 3.78 -13.99 -5.32
N LEU A 136 3.27 -14.42 -4.17
CA LEU A 136 4.01 -15.24 -3.20
C LEU A 136 4.48 -16.56 -3.82
N ARG A 137 3.60 -17.25 -4.54
CA ARG A 137 3.92 -18.52 -5.21
C ARG A 137 5.06 -18.38 -6.21
N GLU A 138 5.08 -17.30 -6.98
CA GLU A 138 6.07 -17.08 -8.03
C GLU A 138 7.41 -16.58 -7.48
N ASN A 139 7.41 -15.88 -6.36
CA ASN A 139 8.57 -15.14 -5.91
C ASN A 139 9.23 -15.67 -4.63
N CYS A 140 8.52 -16.35 -3.74
CA CYS A 140 9.07 -16.75 -2.44
C CYS A 140 10.31 -17.64 -2.55
N ILE A 141 10.32 -18.61 -3.47
CA ILE A 141 11.49 -19.49 -3.66
C ILE A 141 12.69 -18.68 -4.14
N ASN A 142 12.47 -17.81 -5.11
CA ASN A 142 13.54 -17.03 -5.73
C ASN A 142 14.14 -15.98 -4.79
N TRP A 143 13.33 -15.44 -3.86
CA TRP A 143 13.72 -14.32 -3.01
C TRP A 143 14.12 -14.73 -1.61
N PHE A 144 13.47 -15.75 -1.06
CA PHE A 144 13.64 -16.17 0.33
C PHE A 144 14.06 -17.64 0.49
N GLY A 145 14.17 -18.40 -0.61
CA GLY A 145 14.54 -19.80 -0.59
C GLY A 145 13.47 -20.72 0.04
N VAL A 146 12.24 -20.23 0.20
CA VAL A 146 11.13 -20.96 0.83
C VAL A 146 9.90 -20.99 -0.08
N HIS A 147 9.05 -22.01 0.09
CA HIS A 147 7.76 -22.05 -0.61
C HIS A 147 6.76 -21.06 -0.03
N ALA A 148 5.80 -20.62 -0.84
CA ALA A 148 4.83 -19.62 -0.45
C ALA A 148 4.02 -20.00 0.82
N HIS A 149 3.69 -21.30 0.99
CA HIS A 149 2.97 -21.80 2.15
C HIS A 149 3.80 -21.84 3.43
N ASP A 150 5.12 -21.82 3.32
CA ASP A 150 6.06 -21.76 4.45
C ASP A 150 6.50 -20.33 4.75
N PHE A 151 6.08 -19.37 3.93
CA PHE A 151 6.45 -17.97 4.09
C PHE A 151 5.45 -17.21 4.95
N TYR A 152 5.73 -17.09 6.22
CA TYR A 152 4.88 -16.39 7.20
C TYR A 152 5.31 -14.96 7.50
N ARG A 153 6.36 -14.46 6.84
CA ARG A 153 6.96 -13.15 7.13
C ARG A 153 6.40 -12.03 6.25
N TYR A 154 5.08 -11.98 6.08
CA TYR A 154 4.45 -10.88 5.37
C TYR A 154 3.23 -10.36 6.12
N ALA A 155 2.90 -9.10 5.90
CA ALA A 155 1.64 -8.46 6.32
C ALA A 155 0.92 -7.90 5.10
N ILE A 156 -0.41 -7.90 5.13
CA ILE A 156 -1.27 -7.27 4.15
C ILE A 156 -1.94 -6.09 4.83
N ILE A 157 -1.82 -4.90 4.24
CA ILE A 157 -2.49 -3.68 4.72
C ILE A 157 -3.43 -3.21 3.61
N ASP A 158 -4.74 -3.33 3.85
CA ASP A 158 -5.77 -3.02 2.88
C ASP A 158 -7.07 -2.67 3.63
N ASP A 159 -7.96 -1.85 3.05
CA ASP A 159 -9.28 -1.56 3.63
C ASP A 159 -10.34 -2.54 3.13
N ASP A 160 -10.15 -3.16 1.96
CA ASP A 160 -10.99 -4.22 1.44
C ASP A 160 -10.69 -5.58 2.09
N SER A 161 -11.71 -6.43 2.23
CA SER A 161 -11.63 -7.71 2.96
C SER A 161 -11.59 -8.96 2.08
N ASP A 162 -11.31 -8.82 0.77
CA ASP A 162 -11.31 -9.91 -0.21
C ASP A 162 -10.05 -10.79 -0.16
N MET A 163 -9.58 -11.07 1.07
CA MET A 163 -8.42 -11.90 1.35
C MET A 163 -8.80 -13.38 1.44
N LEU A 164 -7.87 -14.26 1.02
CA LEU A 164 -8.04 -15.70 1.16
C LEU A 164 -8.04 -16.12 2.63
N LEU A 165 -8.76 -17.20 2.95
CA LEU A 165 -8.96 -17.65 4.33
C LEU A 165 -7.65 -17.81 5.13
N TRP A 166 -6.63 -18.37 4.51
CA TRP A 166 -5.32 -18.56 5.17
C TRP A 166 -4.49 -17.30 5.30
N GLN A 167 -4.85 -16.21 4.61
CA GLN A 167 -4.21 -14.89 4.73
C GLN A 167 -4.75 -14.06 5.89
N GLN A 168 -5.85 -14.47 6.52
CA GLN A 168 -6.52 -13.72 7.59
C GLN A 168 -5.59 -13.39 8.77
N TYR A 169 -4.65 -14.27 9.09
CA TYR A 169 -3.66 -14.03 10.14
C TYR A 169 -2.59 -12.99 9.79
N ASN A 170 -2.40 -12.76 8.49
CA ASN A 170 -1.42 -11.81 7.94
C ASN A 170 -2.09 -10.50 7.51
N PHE A 171 -3.43 -10.43 7.62
CA PHE A 171 -4.23 -9.32 7.16
C PHE A 171 -4.52 -8.31 8.27
N PHE A 172 -4.17 -7.06 8.02
CA PHE A 172 -4.37 -5.92 8.90
C PHE A 172 -5.27 -4.91 8.22
N GLN A 173 -6.58 -5.17 8.34
CA GLN A 173 -7.58 -4.31 7.73
C GLN A 173 -7.52 -2.91 8.32
N THR A 174 -7.50 -1.91 7.45
CA THR A 174 -7.67 -0.51 7.80
C THR A 174 -9.13 -0.10 7.66
N ASP A 175 -9.48 1.01 8.28
CA ASP A 175 -10.78 1.65 8.11
C ASP A 175 -10.64 2.76 7.06
N ASN A 176 -11.47 2.73 6.03
CA ASN A 176 -11.44 3.72 4.94
C ASN A 176 -11.60 5.18 5.44
N TYR A 177 -12.24 5.38 6.59
CA TYR A 177 -12.36 6.72 7.18
C TYR A 177 -11.03 7.19 7.78
N SER A 178 -10.37 6.34 8.56
CA SER A 178 -9.16 6.68 9.33
C SER A 178 -7.84 6.29 8.63
N GLY A 179 -7.85 5.30 7.74
CA GLY A 179 -6.64 4.77 7.09
C GLY A 179 -5.68 4.07 8.04
N LEU A 180 -4.40 4.05 7.69
CA LEU A 180 -3.35 3.48 8.53
C LEU A 180 -3.20 4.28 9.83
N THR A 181 -3.22 3.57 10.96
CA THR A 181 -3.16 4.15 12.30
C THR A 181 -1.95 3.65 13.10
N PRO A 182 -1.52 4.36 14.17
CA PRO A 182 -0.49 3.87 15.10
C PRO A 182 -0.84 2.51 15.71
N THR A 183 -2.13 2.26 15.96
CA THR A 183 -2.59 0.97 16.48
C THR A 183 -2.38 -0.16 15.48
N THR A 184 -2.64 0.09 14.20
CA THR A 184 -2.43 -0.91 13.13
C THR A 184 -0.94 -1.21 12.96
N THR A 185 -0.08 -0.18 12.90
CA THR A 185 1.38 -0.38 12.81
C THR A 185 1.95 -1.10 14.02
N TYR A 186 1.48 -0.79 15.23
CA TYR A 186 1.86 -1.51 16.44
C TYR A 186 1.49 -3.00 16.39
N LYS A 187 0.28 -3.35 15.90
CA LYS A 187 -0.15 -4.75 15.72
C LYS A 187 0.77 -5.49 14.75
N ILE A 188 1.15 -4.85 13.63
CA ILE A 188 2.04 -5.43 12.62
C ILE A 188 3.46 -5.64 13.21
N LYS A 189 4.00 -4.64 13.92
CA LYS A 189 5.30 -4.78 14.60
C LYS A 189 5.30 -5.96 15.57
N ARG A 190 4.27 -6.10 16.40
CA ARG A 190 4.12 -7.24 17.30
C ARG A 190 4.00 -8.56 16.55
N PHE A 191 3.23 -8.60 15.48
CA PHE A 191 3.07 -9.79 14.65
C PHE A 191 4.41 -10.28 14.09
N PHE A 192 5.24 -9.38 13.57
CA PHE A 192 6.56 -9.71 13.06
C PHE A 192 7.57 -10.12 14.15
N THR A 193 7.43 -9.57 15.35
CA THR A 193 8.32 -9.87 16.49
C THR A 193 7.97 -11.22 17.14
N HIS A 194 6.69 -11.58 17.22
CA HIS A 194 6.25 -12.78 17.95
C HIS A 194 6.19 -14.05 17.11
N LYS A 195 6.34 -13.96 15.80
CA LYS A 195 6.44 -15.13 14.89
C LYS A 195 7.88 -15.50 14.56
N THR A 196 8.80 -15.42 15.50
CA THR A 196 10.07 -16.15 15.45
C THR A 196 9.79 -17.57 15.89
N PHE A 197 9.56 -18.45 14.91
CA PHE A 197 9.56 -19.90 15.10
C PHE A 197 10.98 -20.42 14.93
#